data_2b7d320fa076ff43aa4b81e3c1f71436
#
_entry.id   2b7d320fa076ff43aa4b81e3c1f71436
#
_cell.length_a   1.000
_cell.length_b   1.000
_cell.length_c   1.000
_cell.angle_alpha   90.00
_cell.angle_beta   90.00
_cell.angle_gamma   90.00
#
_symmetry.space_group_name_H-M   'P 1'
#
loop_
_entity.id
_entity.type
_entity.pdbx_description
1 polymer ?
#
loop_
_entity_poly.entity_id
_entity_poly.type
_entity_poly.pdbx_seq_one_letter_code
_entity_poly.pdbx_strand_id
1 'polypeptide(L)'
;MTLHPPAVFLRIALAFGVILALLTPPFQSPDEHLHFYRALQIADGHLIASQQTGDCYGYSRYFEDDLCLGGKLPKSVLTTVRNVSQTDLRFDLNQRQQPQAILNLLPLPLHPQQRLFINFKTTALHSPIPYLPQALGIAIGQWLHLSPLGLMYLGRFSNLGVWLLAVTLSIRLTPLNPWLWVALALTPMSLFQAASLSVDVLTNGVAFLFIAWTLQQGRPEKTSQRLTLGEIVAFGGLAIALSLAKLAYFPLVFLLFLIPRRRFGPRRRYWLSLGSIILGSLLAVGLWSQVVSEIYIPLHPELSPQDQIHYVLRHPLQFVATLGRTAISQGGELARQFIGVLGWLDTPLPQGLIVSYWGLLAWLALVPPTPSQDLTGRQRGWLAIAALSSILVLCSLAYLWNFVGDPIIGGLQGRYFIPIAPLVGLLPSQRPWRTVPKLPPWLLVGYLLVSLSLTTWVLVQRYYGPV
;
A
#
# COMPACT_ATOMS: atom_id res chain seq x y z
N MET A 1 -17.41 20.91 -21.57
CA MET A 1 -17.47 20.34 -20.21
C MET A 1 -16.07 20.36 -19.61
N THR A 2 -15.88 21.08 -18.53
CA THR A 2 -14.60 21.07 -17.79
C THR A 2 -14.50 19.75 -17.02
N LEU A 3 -13.48 18.94 -17.33
CA LEU A 3 -13.21 17.68 -16.62
C LEU A 3 -12.58 17.99 -15.27
N HIS A 4 -13.29 17.70 -14.18
CA HIS A 4 -12.78 17.90 -12.82
C HIS A 4 -11.99 16.68 -12.35
N PRO A 5 -10.66 16.81 -12.01
CA PRO A 5 -9.81 15.67 -11.68
C PRO A 5 -10.36 14.73 -10.62
N PRO A 6 -10.92 15.19 -9.46
CA PRO A 6 -11.47 14.28 -8.45
C PRO A 6 -12.66 13.45 -8.95
N ALA A 7 -13.53 14.06 -9.78
CA ALA A 7 -14.71 13.37 -10.33
C ALA A 7 -14.30 12.35 -11.40
N VAL A 8 -13.30 12.68 -12.21
CA VAL A 8 -12.74 11.75 -13.21
C VAL A 8 -12.10 10.56 -12.51
N PHE A 9 -11.24 10.81 -11.52
CA PHE A 9 -10.66 9.75 -10.71
C PHE A 9 -11.72 8.82 -10.12
N LEU A 10 -12.70 9.39 -9.41
CA LEU A 10 -13.73 8.61 -8.71
C LEU A 10 -14.51 7.70 -9.66
N ARG A 11 -14.93 8.21 -10.83
CA ARG A 11 -15.70 7.43 -11.81
C ARG A 11 -14.88 6.30 -12.42
N ILE A 12 -13.63 6.59 -12.84
CA ILE A 12 -12.76 5.58 -13.45
C ILE A 12 -12.33 4.55 -12.41
N ALA A 13 -11.90 4.99 -11.23
CA ALA A 13 -11.44 4.10 -10.17
C ALA A 13 -12.56 3.22 -9.62
N LEU A 14 -13.80 3.74 -9.51
CA LEU A 14 -14.95 2.94 -9.10
C LEU A 14 -15.27 1.87 -10.15
N ALA A 15 -15.39 2.25 -11.43
CA ALA A 15 -15.73 1.31 -12.49
C ALA A 15 -14.68 0.21 -12.63
N PHE A 16 -13.43 0.58 -12.85
CA PHE A 16 -12.36 -0.40 -13.03
C PHE A 16 -11.96 -1.11 -11.71
N GLY A 17 -12.06 -0.44 -10.57
CA GLY A 17 -11.82 -1.06 -9.27
C GLY A 17 -12.80 -2.18 -8.97
N VAL A 18 -14.10 -2.00 -9.26
CA VAL A 18 -15.11 -3.06 -9.14
C VAL A 18 -14.83 -4.19 -10.13
N ILE A 19 -14.52 -3.85 -11.39
CA ILE A 19 -14.16 -4.84 -12.41
C ILE A 19 -12.96 -5.68 -11.93
N LEU A 20 -11.88 -5.05 -11.47
CA LEU A 20 -10.68 -5.74 -11.00
C LEU A 20 -10.94 -6.58 -9.74
N ALA A 21 -11.77 -6.07 -8.80
CA ALA A 21 -12.12 -6.81 -7.58
C ALA A 21 -12.89 -8.11 -7.86
N LEU A 22 -13.71 -8.12 -8.91
CA LEU A 22 -14.49 -9.30 -9.32
C LEU A 22 -13.70 -10.21 -10.28
N LEU A 23 -12.97 -9.61 -11.22
CA LEU A 23 -12.25 -10.33 -12.27
C LEU A 23 -11.00 -11.04 -11.76
N THR A 24 -10.25 -10.40 -10.84
CA THR A 24 -9.10 -11.07 -10.23
C THR A 24 -9.59 -12.22 -9.38
N PRO A 25 -9.21 -13.50 -9.69
CA PRO A 25 -9.67 -14.63 -8.92
C PRO A 25 -9.36 -14.44 -7.43
N PRO A 26 -10.16 -15.02 -6.54
CA PRO A 26 -9.86 -14.96 -5.12
C PRO A 26 -8.45 -15.43 -4.81
N PHE A 27 -7.74 -14.68 -3.97
CA PHE A 27 -6.38 -14.99 -3.49
C PHE A 27 -5.27 -14.95 -4.56
N GLN A 28 -5.52 -14.28 -5.71
CA GLN A 28 -4.53 -14.07 -6.76
C GLN A 28 -3.81 -12.71 -6.70
N SER A 29 -4.04 -11.91 -5.67
CA SER A 29 -3.12 -10.83 -5.26
C SER A 29 -2.06 -11.38 -4.30
N PRO A 30 -0.83 -10.80 -4.25
CA PRO A 30 0.22 -11.32 -3.38
C PRO A 30 -0.22 -11.37 -1.91
N ASP A 31 -0.03 -12.53 -1.29
CA ASP A 31 -0.34 -12.83 0.12
C ASP A 31 -1.81 -12.63 0.52
N GLU A 32 -2.73 -12.48 -0.44
CA GLU A 32 -4.12 -12.09 -0.17
C GLU A 32 -4.85 -13.07 0.77
N HIS A 33 -4.57 -14.36 0.70
CA HIS A 33 -5.14 -15.35 1.62
C HIS A 33 -4.64 -15.16 3.05
N LEU A 34 -3.36 -14.80 3.24
CA LEU A 34 -2.80 -14.50 4.55
C LEU A 34 -3.36 -13.19 5.12
N HIS A 35 -3.54 -12.20 4.25
CA HIS A 35 -4.23 -10.96 4.60
C HIS A 35 -5.70 -11.21 4.97
N PHE A 36 -6.39 -12.13 4.29
CA PHE A 36 -7.76 -12.53 4.64
C PHE A 36 -7.84 -13.16 6.02
N TYR A 37 -6.94 -14.11 6.33
CA TYR A 37 -6.89 -14.73 7.65
C TYR A 37 -6.66 -13.69 8.76
N ARG A 38 -5.71 -12.78 8.55
CA ARG A 38 -5.42 -11.73 9.52
C ARG A 38 -6.59 -10.75 9.69
N ALA A 39 -7.21 -10.32 8.59
CA ALA A 39 -8.38 -9.43 8.62
C ALA A 39 -9.58 -10.07 9.34
N LEU A 40 -9.83 -11.35 9.10
CA LEU A 40 -10.89 -12.11 9.76
C LEU A 40 -10.60 -12.24 11.28
N GLN A 41 -9.35 -12.52 11.67
CA GLN A 41 -8.96 -12.56 13.07
C GLN A 41 -9.27 -11.22 13.77
N ILE A 42 -8.97 -10.11 13.11
CA ILE A 42 -9.25 -8.76 13.64
C ILE A 42 -10.77 -8.50 13.68
N ALA A 43 -11.51 -8.92 12.66
CA ALA A 43 -12.98 -8.82 12.63
C ALA A 43 -13.64 -9.62 13.76
N ASP A 44 -13.04 -10.75 14.17
CA ASP A 44 -13.45 -11.54 15.34
C ASP A 44 -13.06 -10.90 16.69
N GLY A 45 -12.43 -9.71 16.69
CA GLY A 45 -12.00 -8.99 17.90
C GLY A 45 -10.60 -9.37 18.41
N HIS A 46 -9.87 -10.26 17.74
CA HIS A 46 -8.53 -10.68 18.14
C HIS A 46 -7.46 -9.82 17.47
N LEU A 47 -7.02 -8.75 18.16
CA LEU A 47 -6.06 -7.79 17.61
C LEU A 47 -4.62 -8.30 17.54
N ILE A 48 -4.25 -9.27 18.36
CA ILE A 48 -2.90 -9.84 18.45
C ILE A 48 -2.99 -11.31 18.03
N ALA A 49 -2.04 -11.76 17.20
CA ALA A 49 -1.89 -13.16 16.83
C ALA A 49 -1.34 -13.97 18.02
N SER A 50 -1.57 -15.27 18.01
CA SER A 50 -1.07 -16.20 19.03
C SER A 50 -0.11 -17.22 18.43
N GLN A 51 0.78 -17.74 19.26
CA GLN A 51 1.61 -18.89 18.92
C GLN A 51 0.89 -20.20 19.31
N GLN A 52 1.14 -21.26 18.54
CA GLN A 52 0.68 -22.62 18.85
C GLN A 52 1.73 -23.62 18.41
N THR A 53 1.98 -24.66 19.25
CA THR A 53 2.80 -25.82 18.90
C THR A 53 1.89 -26.96 18.49
N GLY A 54 2.30 -27.75 17.49
CA GLY A 54 1.55 -28.90 16.98
C GLY A 54 0.62 -28.57 15.82
N ASP A 55 -0.59 -29.17 15.78
CA ASP A 55 -1.50 -29.11 14.64
C ASP A 55 -1.81 -27.69 14.18
N CYS A 56 -1.14 -27.27 13.11
CA CYS A 56 -1.34 -26.00 12.44
C CYS A 56 -1.76 -26.23 10.99
N TYR A 57 -2.70 -25.43 10.56
CA TYR A 57 -3.20 -25.47 9.20
C TYR A 57 -2.85 -24.17 8.48
N GLY A 58 -2.74 -24.21 7.15
CA GLY A 58 -2.41 -23.06 6.35
C GLY A 58 -1.30 -23.37 5.35
N TYR A 59 -0.75 -22.36 4.73
CA TYR A 59 0.26 -22.51 3.69
C TYR A 59 1.63 -22.77 4.30
N SER A 60 2.02 -24.03 4.42
CA SER A 60 3.31 -24.46 4.98
C SER A 60 4.11 -25.37 4.04
N ARG A 61 4.24 -25.01 2.74
CA ARG A 61 5.21 -25.73 1.89
C ARG A 61 6.69 -25.44 2.22
N TYR A 62 6.94 -24.45 3.07
CA TYR A 62 8.30 -23.95 3.33
C TYR A 62 8.74 -23.99 4.79
N PHE A 63 7.85 -24.38 5.73
CA PHE A 63 8.15 -24.32 7.15
C PHE A 63 7.72 -25.62 7.83
N GLU A 64 8.68 -26.50 8.09
CA GLU A 64 8.54 -27.70 8.94
C GLU A 64 8.65 -27.37 10.43
N ASP A 65 8.32 -26.13 10.82
CA ASP A 65 8.38 -25.73 12.21
C ASP A 65 7.13 -26.22 12.96
N ASP A 66 7.33 -26.90 14.08
CA ASP A 66 6.25 -27.27 15.03
C ASP A 66 5.60 -26.03 15.66
N LEU A 67 6.21 -24.86 15.52
CA LEU A 67 5.74 -23.61 16.11
C LEU A 67 5.11 -22.68 15.05
N CYS A 68 3.83 -22.43 15.20
CA CYS A 68 3.02 -21.61 14.30
C CYS A 68 2.65 -20.27 14.92
N LEU A 69 2.48 -19.26 14.06
CA LEU A 69 1.99 -17.94 14.44
C LEU A 69 0.73 -17.62 13.62
N GLY A 70 -0.39 -17.39 14.32
CA GLY A 70 -1.65 -17.19 13.63
C GLY A 70 -2.84 -17.00 14.56
N GLY A 71 -3.91 -17.75 14.31
CA GLY A 71 -5.11 -17.69 15.14
C GLY A 71 -6.13 -18.80 14.80
N LYS A 72 -7.08 -18.99 15.72
CA LYS A 72 -8.20 -19.93 15.52
C LYS A 72 -9.26 -19.28 14.63
N LEU A 73 -9.43 -19.81 13.42
CA LEU A 73 -10.39 -19.33 12.41
C LEU A 73 -11.34 -20.45 11.98
N PRO A 74 -12.54 -20.13 11.44
CA PRO A 74 -13.47 -21.14 10.97
C PRO A 74 -12.85 -22.07 9.91
N LYS A 75 -13.05 -23.37 10.03
CA LYS A 75 -12.54 -24.40 9.10
C LYS A 75 -12.96 -24.12 7.66
N SER A 76 -14.18 -23.63 7.46
CA SER A 76 -14.72 -23.29 6.14
C SER A 76 -13.89 -22.23 5.40
N VAL A 77 -13.22 -21.32 6.12
CA VAL A 77 -12.30 -20.31 5.55
C VAL A 77 -11.10 -21.00 4.88
N LEU A 78 -10.46 -21.93 5.58
CA LEU A 78 -9.35 -22.71 5.02
C LEU A 78 -9.83 -23.57 3.84
N THR A 79 -11.01 -24.20 3.94
CA THR A 79 -11.62 -24.96 2.87
C THR A 79 -11.85 -24.08 1.62
N THR A 80 -12.36 -22.87 1.80
CA THR A 80 -12.56 -21.92 0.70
C THR A 80 -11.24 -21.56 0.01
N VAL A 81 -10.21 -21.21 0.78
CA VAL A 81 -8.89 -20.84 0.21
C VAL A 81 -8.30 -22.02 -0.57
N ARG A 82 -8.35 -23.24 -0.02
CA ARG A 82 -7.82 -24.44 -0.68
C ARG A 82 -8.58 -24.80 -1.95
N ASN A 83 -9.91 -24.72 -1.93
CA ASN A 83 -10.74 -25.13 -3.05
C ASN A 83 -10.76 -24.12 -4.20
N VAL A 84 -10.65 -22.81 -3.93
CA VAL A 84 -10.45 -21.79 -4.99
C VAL A 84 -9.09 -21.95 -5.65
N SER A 85 -8.08 -22.30 -4.86
CA SER A 85 -6.69 -22.50 -5.34
C SER A 85 -6.41 -23.97 -5.69
N GLN A 86 -7.44 -24.75 -6.12
CA GLN A 86 -7.28 -26.18 -6.46
C GLN A 86 -6.15 -26.44 -7.45
N THR A 87 -5.91 -25.50 -8.35
CA THR A 87 -4.72 -25.44 -9.17
C THR A 87 -3.83 -24.32 -8.63
N ASP A 88 -2.54 -24.57 -8.51
CA ASP A 88 -1.60 -23.54 -8.11
C ASP A 88 -1.45 -22.52 -9.26
N LEU A 89 -2.43 -21.60 -9.34
CA LEU A 89 -2.48 -20.56 -10.38
C LEU A 89 -1.25 -19.65 -10.33
N ARG A 90 -0.59 -19.58 -9.16
CA ARG A 90 0.58 -18.76 -8.94
C ARG A 90 1.78 -19.36 -9.68
N PHE A 91 2.48 -18.50 -10.40
CA PHE A 91 3.71 -18.85 -11.11
C PHE A 91 3.57 -19.89 -12.23
N ASP A 92 2.38 -20.50 -12.42
CA ASP A 92 2.10 -21.37 -13.56
C ASP A 92 1.19 -20.64 -14.57
N LEU A 93 1.81 -20.13 -15.63
CA LEU A 93 1.13 -19.36 -16.66
C LEU A 93 0.18 -20.21 -17.54
N ASN A 94 0.23 -21.52 -17.46
CA ASN A 94 -0.66 -22.45 -18.19
C ASN A 94 -1.94 -22.76 -17.43
N GLN A 95 -1.98 -22.50 -16.12
CA GLN A 95 -3.17 -22.74 -15.32
C GLN A 95 -4.20 -21.61 -15.48
N ARG A 96 -5.48 -22.03 -15.51
CA ARG A 96 -6.62 -21.12 -15.63
C ARG A 96 -7.59 -21.31 -14.50
N GLN A 97 -8.24 -20.23 -14.07
CA GLN A 97 -9.30 -20.27 -13.08
C GLN A 97 -10.58 -20.79 -13.71
N GLN A 98 -11.18 -21.79 -13.07
CA GLN A 98 -12.50 -22.25 -13.44
C GLN A 98 -13.55 -21.39 -12.70
N PRO A 99 -14.39 -20.60 -13.40
CA PRO A 99 -15.40 -19.76 -12.75
C PRO A 99 -16.37 -20.58 -11.89
N GLN A 100 -16.69 -21.80 -12.32
CA GLN A 100 -17.59 -22.70 -11.58
C GLN A 100 -17.03 -23.08 -10.21
N ALA A 101 -15.70 -23.20 -10.06
CA ALA A 101 -15.07 -23.49 -8.77
C ALA A 101 -15.29 -22.35 -7.77
N ILE A 102 -15.29 -21.08 -8.25
CA ILE A 102 -15.61 -19.92 -7.43
C ILE A 102 -17.11 -19.93 -7.06
N LEU A 103 -17.99 -20.12 -8.04
CA LEU A 103 -19.45 -20.10 -7.83
C LEU A 103 -19.90 -21.18 -6.85
N ASN A 104 -19.32 -22.37 -6.91
CA ASN A 104 -19.65 -23.50 -6.01
C ASN A 104 -19.31 -23.21 -4.54
N LEU A 105 -18.46 -22.22 -4.25
CA LEU A 105 -18.09 -21.83 -2.89
C LEU A 105 -18.96 -20.69 -2.33
N LEU A 106 -19.78 -20.05 -3.14
CA LEU A 106 -20.68 -18.98 -2.67
C LEU A 106 -21.71 -19.49 -1.64
N PRO A 107 -22.30 -20.68 -1.77
CA PRO A 107 -23.25 -21.20 -0.78
C PRO A 107 -22.59 -21.85 0.44
N LEU A 108 -21.25 -21.98 0.50
CA LEU A 108 -20.57 -22.62 1.63
C LEU A 108 -20.79 -21.83 2.92
N PRO A 109 -21.43 -22.40 3.95
CA PRO A 109 -21.67 -21.68 5.20
C PRO A 109 -20.38 -21.47 6.01
N LEU A 110 -20.32 -20.37 6.76
CA LEU A 110 -19.13 -20.00 7.53
C LEU A 110 -18.82 -20.99 8.67
N HIS A 111 -19.82 -21.57 9.34
CA HIS A 111 -19.66 -22.44 10.51
C HIS A 111 -18.70 -21.87 11.59
N PRO A 112 -19.05 -20.75 12.25
CA PRO A 112 -18.14 -20.02 13.16
C PRO A 112 -17.61 -20.83 14.33
N GLN A 113 -18.31 -21.92 14.73
CA GLN A 113 -17.96 -22.77 15.87
C GLN A 113 -16.89 -23.82 15.53
N GLN A 114 -16.76 -24.20 14.25
CA GLN A 114 -15.77 -25.20 13.82
C GLN A 114 -14.46 -24.49 13.50
N ARG A 115 -13.58 -24.34 14.48
CA ARG A 115 -12.34 -23.58 14.32
C ARG A 115 -11.10 -24.46 14.29
N LEU A 116 -10.14 -24.06 13.47
CA LEU A 116 -8.79 -24.62 13.37
C LEU A 116 -7.78 -23.52 13.59
N PHE A 117 -6.60 -23.86 14.10
CA PHE A 117 -5.50 -22.91 14.16
C PHE A 117 -4.88 -22.77 12.77
N ILE A 118 -4.94 -21.57 12.20
CA ILE A 118 -4.41 -21.27 10.87
C ILE A 118 -3.15 -20.43 11.03
N ASN A 119 -2.06 -20.89 10.40
CA ASN A 119 -0.78 -20.21 10.37
C ASN A 119 -0.79 -19.11 9.27
N PHE A 120 -0.53 -17.87 9.65
CA PHE A 120 -0.32 -16.72 8.75
C PHE A 120 0.85 -15.85 9.25
N LYS A 121 1.95 -16.51 9.61
CA LYS A 121 3.16 -15.96 10.25
C LYS A 121 3.65 -14.63 9.65
N THR A 122 3.65 -14.50 8.32
CA THR A 122 4.14 -13.29 7.63
C THR A 122 3.25 -12.07 7.85
N THR A 123 1.93 -12.25 7.97
CA THR A 123 0.97 -11.15 8.16
C THR A 123 0.56 -10.95 9.61
N ALA A 124 0.85 -11.91 10.47
CA ALA A 124 0.52 -11.89 11.90
C ALA A 124 1.19 -10.74 12.66
N LEU A 125 2.37 -10.32 12.20
CA LEU A 125 3.19 -9.28 12.83
C LEU A 125 2.74 -7.85 12.48
N HIS A 126 1.90 -7.69 11.45
CA HIS A 126 1.37 -6.38 11.10
C HIS A 126 0.40 -5.87 12.16
N SER A 127 0.43 -4.56 12.43
CA SER A 127 -0.54 -3.93 13.31
C SER A 127 -1.97 -4.08 12.77
N PRO A 128 -3.01 -4.00 13.61
CA PRO A 128 -4.40 -4.05 13.14
C PRO A 128 -4.79 -2.89 12.23
N ILE A 129 -4.10 -1.74 12.32
CA ILE A 129 -4.50 -0.49 11.65
C ILE A 129 -4.68 -0.67 10.13
N PRO A 130 -3.73 -1.21 9.36
CA PRO A 130 -3.89 -1.34 7.90
C PRO A 130 -4.98 -2.34 7.49
N TYR A 131 -5.48 -3.16 8.44
CA TYR A 131 -6.56 -4.11 8.21
C TYR A 131 -7.95 -3.57 8.52
N LEU A 132 -8.09 -2.40 9.17
CA LEU A 132 -9.38 -1.90 9.62
C LEU A 132 -10.46 -1.83 8.52
N PRO A 133 -10.16 -1.36 7.28
CA PRO A 133 -11.18 -1.31 6.24
C PRO A 133 -11.75 -2.70 5.90
N GLN A 134 -10.87 -3.66 5.65
CA GLN A 134 -11.26 -5.01 5.27
C GLN A 134 -11.87 -5.79 6.45
N ALA A 135 -11.35 -5.61 7.67
CA ALA A 135 -11.92 -6.22 8.86
C ALA A 135 -13.35 -5.71 9.14
N LEU A 136 -13.61 -4.41 8.92
CA LEU A 136 -14.95 -3.83 9.01
C LEU A 136 -15.89 -4.47 7.98
N GLY A 137 -15.45 -4.59 6.73
CA GLY A 137 -16.23 -5.27 5.69
C GLY A 137 -16.54 -6.72 6.05
N ILE A 138 -15.53 -7.45 6.54
CA ILE A 138 -15.69 -8.85 6.98
C ILE A 138 -16.67 -8.92 8.16
N ALA A 139 -16.57 -8.04 9.17
CA ALA A 139 -17.47 -8.03 10.31
C ALA A 139 -18.93 -7.77 9.88
N ILE A 140 -19.15 -6.84 8.95
CA ILE A 140 -20.48 -6.62 8.34
C ILE A 140 -20.95 -7.88 7.62
N GLY A 141 -20.09 -8.53 6.86
CA GLY A 141 -20.41 -9.77 6.15
C GLY A 141 -20.75 -10.93 7.11
N GLN A 142 -20.07 -11.03 8.25
CA GLN A 142 -20.39 -12.01 9.29
C GLN A 142 -21.79 -11.73 9.89
N TRP A 143 -22.10 -10.48 10.15
CA TRP A 143 -23.43 -10.08 10.60
C TRP A 143 -24.53 -10.41 9.60
N LEU A 144 -24.23 -10.30 8.29
CA LEU A 144 -25.11 -10.68 7.19
C LEU A 144 -25.10 -12.19 6.90
N HIS A 145 -24.40 -13.01 7.69
CA HIS A 145 -24.24 -14.45 7.52
C HIS A 145 -23.71 -14.88 6.14
N LEU A 146 -22.81 -14.10 5.56
CA LEU A 146 -22.21 -14.40 4.27
C LEU A 146 -21.26 -15.61 4.36
N SER A 147 -21.08 -16.31 3.25
CA SER A 147 -20.07 -17.35 3.08
C SER A 147 -18.65 -16.78 3.24
N PRO A 148 -17.63 -17.62 3.51
CA PRO A 148 -16.24 -17.17 3.56
C PRO A 148 -15.80 -16.41 2.31
N LEU A 149 -16.28 -16.84 1.14
CA LEU A 149 -16.01 -16.16 -0.12
C LEU A 149 -16.70 -14.78 -0.17
N GLY A 150 -17.94 -14.67 0.31
CA GLY A 150 -18.65 -13.40 0.46
C GLY A 150 -17.94 -12.44 1.38
N LEU A 151 -17.38 -12.92 2.51
CA LEU A 151 -16.57 -12.14 3.43
C LEU A 151 -15.33 -11.56 2.72
N MET A 152 -14.63 -12.38 1.92
CA MET A 152 -13.46 -11.95 1.16
C MET A 152 -13.81 -10.83 0.18
N TYR A 153 -14.88 -10.97 -0.60
CA TYR A 153 -15.31 -9.93 -1.53
C TYR A 153 -15.74 -8.63 -0.81
N LEU A 154 -16.46 -8.76 0.30
CA LEU A 154 -16.86 -7.57 1.05
C LEU A 154 -15.67 -6.84 1.67
N GLY A 155 -14.63 -7.59 2.09
CA GLY A 155 -13.34 -7.02 2.49
C GLY A 155 -12.64 -6.27 1.34
N ARG A 156 -12.62 -6.83 0.10
CA ARG A 156 -12.08 -6.15 -1.09
C ARG A 156 -12.83 -4.84 -1.38
N PHE A 157 -14.16 -4.87 -1.35
CA PHE A 157 -14.98 -3.67 -1.60
C PHE A 157 -14.81 -2.61 -0.51
N SER A 158 -14.63 -3.00 0.74
CA SER A 158 -14.34 -2.07 1.84
C SER A 158 -12.99 -1.39 1.66
N ASN A 159 -11.96 -2.13 1.27
CA ASN A 159 -10.66 -1.58 0.90
C ASN A 159 -10.79 -0.59 -0.26
N LEU A 160 -11.45 -0.99 -1.34
CA LEU A 160 -11.68 -0.12 -2.50
C LEU A 160 -12.42 1.16 -2.09
N GLY A 161 -13.45 1.05 -1.25
CA GLY A 161 -14.21 2.21 -0.75
C GLY A 161 -13.33 3.20 0.01
N VAL A 162 -12.47 2.72 0.91
CA VAL A 162 -11.52 3.56 1.66
C VAL A 162 -10.48 4.19 0.72
N TRP A 163 -9.98 3.45 -0.26
CA TRP A 163 -9.09 3.98 -1.30
C TRP A 163 -9.74 5.11 -2.09
N LEU A 164 -10.95 4.89 -2.60
CA LEU A 164 -11.72 5.88 -3.36
C LEU A 164 -11.92 7.17 -2.56
N LEU A 165 -12.29 7.04 -1.27
CA LEU A 165 -12.47 8.17 -0.37
C LEU A 165 -11.16 8.93 -0.15
N ALA A 166 -10.12 8.24 0.32
CA ALA A 166 -8.85 8.86 0.69
C ALA A 166 -8.18 9.57 -0.50
N VAL A 167 -8.15 8.93 -1.67
CA VAL A 167 -7.52 9.50 -2.87
C VAL A 167 -8.37 10.61 -3.48
N THR A 168 -9.70 10.49 -3.49
CA THR A 168 -10.56 11.60 -3.94
C THR A 168 -10.34 12.85 -3.07
N LEU A 169 -10.25 12.68 -1.75
CA LEU A 169 -9.93 13.77 -0.83
C LEU A 169 -8.53 14.33 -1.11
N SER A 170 -7.54 13.48 -1.34
CA SER A 170 -6.18 13.89 -1.66
C SER A 170 -6.13 14.75 -2.93
N ILE A 171 -6.81 14.33 -4.00
CA ILE A 171 -6.89 15.08 -5.27
C ILE A 171 -7.63 16.41 -5.09
N ARG A 172 -8.64 16.47 -4.21
CA ARG A 172 -9.34 17.72 -3.89
C ARG A 172 -8.48 18.69 -3.07
N LEU A 173 -7.68 18.14 -2.16
CA LEU A 173 -6.86 18.92 -1.23
C LEU A 173 -5.53 19.35 -1.85
N THR A 174 -4.98 18.59 -2.81
CA THR A 174 -3.67 18.93 -3.37
C THR A 174 -3.70 20.29 -4.04
N PRO A 175 -2.78 21.21 -3.67
CA PRO A 175 -2.65 22.49 -4.35
C PRO A 175 -1.86 22.40 -5.66
N LEU A 176 -1.23 21.24 -5.92
CA LEU A 176 -0.24 21.06 -6.98
C LEU A 176 -0.64 19.90 -7.90
N ASN A 177 -0.69 20.20 -9.18
CA ASN A 177 -0.84 19.25 -10.29
C ASN A 177 -1.81 18.05 -10.02
N PRO A 178 -3.12 18.30 -9.84
CA PRO A 178 -4.08 17.23 -9.49
C PRO A 178 -4.14 16.11 -10.53
N TRP A 179 -3.78 16.35 -11.80
CA TRP A 179 -3.74 15.31 -12.82
C TRP A 179 -2.60 14.31 -12.63
N LEU A 180 -1.47 14.73 -12.07
CA LEU A 180 -0.40 13.82 -11.66
C LEU A 180 -0.90 12.84 -10.57
N TRP A 181 -1.66 13.34 -9.60
CA TRP A 181 -2.27 12.49 -8.56
C TRP A 181 -3.28 11.51 -9.14
N VAL A 182 -4.10 11.95 -10.09
CA VAL A 182 -5.02 11.06 -10.83
C VAL A 182 -4.24 9.95 -11.54
N ALA A 183 -3.19 10.30 -12.29
CA ALA A 183 -2.39 9.32 -13.00
C ALA A 183 -1.66 8.34 -12.07
N LEU A 184 -1.09 8.82 -10.96
CA LEU A 184 -0.44 7.96 -9.95
C LEU A 184 -1.44 7.00 -9.29
N ALA A 185 -2.62 7.48 -8.94
CA ALA A 185 -3.65 6.67 -8.30
C ALA A 185 -4.32 5.66 -9.26
N LEU A 186 -4.32 5.94 -10.56
CA LEU A 186 -4.86 5.08 -11.62
C LEU A 186 -3.78 4.26 -12.32
N THR A 187 -2.52 4.20 -11.80
CA THR A 187 -1.61 3.18 -12.30
C THR A 187 -2.28 1.80 -12.16
N PRO A 188 -2.13 0.90 -13.14
CA PRO A 188 -2.69 -0.44 -13.04
C PRO A 188 -2.39 -1.13 -11.70
N MET A 189 -1.15 -1.04 -11.20
CA MET A 189 -0.75 -1.62 -9.91
C MET A 189 -1.49 -0.98 -8.74
N SER A 190 -1.62 0.36 -8.70
CA SER A 190 -2.33 1.04 -7.59
C SER A 190 -3.79 0.60 -7.50
N LEU A 191 -4.47 0.51 -8.65
CA LEU A 191 -5.88 0.13 -8.68
C LEU A 191 -6.08 -1.38 -8.46
N PHE A 192 -5.17 -2.23 -8.96
CA PHE A 192 -5.16 -3.66 -8.70
C PHE A 192 -5.05 -3.96 -7.20
N GLN A 193 -4.15 -3.27 -6.50
CA GLN A 193 -4.05 -3.38 -5.04
C GLN A 193 -5.30 -2.87 -4.33
N ALA A 194 -5.83 -1.70 -4.74
CA ALA A 194 -7.05 -1.13 -4.16
C ALA A 194 -8.24 -2.09 -4.25
N ALA A 195 -8.27 -2.94 -5.27
CA ALA A 195 -9.28 -3.96 -5.53
C ALA A 195 -9.01 -5.32 -4.83
N SER A 196 -8.10 -5.38 -3.87
CA SER A 196 -7.68 -6.60 -3.15
C SER A 196 -7.72 -6.43 -1.63
N LEU A 197 -7.40 -7.49 -0.88
CA LEU A 197 -7.23 -7.45 0.57
C LEU A 197 -5.82 -6.98 1.01
N SER A 198 -5.07 -6.32 0.13
CA SER A 198 -3.75 -5.81 0.46
C SER A 198 -3.82 -4.74 1.56
N VAL A 199 -2.90 -4.80 2.52
CA VAL A 199 -2.70 -3.75 3.55
C VAL A 199 -2.13 -2.46 2.99
N ASP A 200 -1.52 -2.53 1.80
CA ASP A 200 -0.96 -1.36 1.11
C ASP A 200 -2.06 -0.34 0.73
N VAL A 201 -3.32 -0.77 0.66
CA VAL A 201 -4.47 0.08 0.30
C VAL A 201 -4.64 1.26 1.26
N LEU A 202 -4.76 0.96 2.57
CA LEU A 202 -4.88 2.01 3.58
C LEU A 202 -3.59 2.83 3.66
N THR A 203 -2.43 2.18 3.61
CA THR A 203 -1.12 2.83 3.65
C THR A 203 -0.97 3.87 2.54
N ASN A 204 -1.27 3.49 1.29
CA ASN A 204 -1.18 4.36 0.12
C ASN A 204 -2.20 5.52 0.23
N GLY A 205 -3.45 5.22 0.61
CA GLY A 205 -4.51 6.21 0.75
C GLY A 205 -4.19 7.25 1.82
N VAL A 206 -3.73 6.81 3.01
CA VAL A 206 -3.33 7.70 4.11
C VAL A 206 -2.10 8.52 3.75
N ALA A 207 -1.10 7.93 3.08
CA ALA A 207 0.07 8.66 2.62
C ALA A 207 -0.30 9.77 1.63
N PHE A 208 -1.13 9.47 0.62
CA PHE A 208 -1.63 10.46 -0.32
C PHE A 208 -2.37 11.59 0.40
N LEU A 209 -3.29 11.25 1.31
CA LEU A 209 -4.06 12.23 2.05
C LEU A 209 -3.18 13.10 2.94
N PHE A 210 -2.23 12.50 3.66
CA PHE A 210 -1.30 13.20 4.53
C PHE A 210 -0.43 14.19 3.75
N ILE A 211 0.15 13.76 2.62
CA ILE A 211 0.98 14.60 1.74
C ILE A 211 0.15 15.76 1.18
N ALA A 212 -1.02 15.46 0.59
CA ALA A 212 -1.88 16.48 -0.03
C ALA A 212 -2.35 17.53 0.99
N TRP A 213 -2.78 17.08 2.17
CA TRP A 213 -3.27 17.98 3.21
C TRP A 213 -2.16 18.83 3.81
N THR A 214 -0.98 18.25 4.04
CA THR A 214 0.19 19.02 4.51
C THR A 214 0.60 20.10 3.50
N LEU A 215 0.66 19.75 2.20
CA LEU A 215 0.93 20.71 1.14
C LEU A 215 -0.10 21.83 1.09
N GLN A 216 -1.38 21.53 1.24
CA GLN A 216 -2.46 22.51 1.29
C GLN A 216 -2.30 23.46 2.48
N GLN A 217 -1.96 22.95 3.67
CA GLN A 217 -1.77 23.77 4.85
C GLN A 217 -0.48 24.59 4.82
N GLY A 218 0.49 24.16 4.02
CA GLY A 218 1.74 24.88 3.79
C GLY A 218 1.64 26.08 2.84
N ARG A 219 0.46 26.38 2.25
CA ARG A 219 0.27 27.47 1.29
C ARG A 219 0.29 28.85 1.95
N PRO A 220 0.86 29.87 1.26
CA PRO A 220 0.89 31.24 1.77
C PRO A 220 -0.50 31.81 2.07
N GLU A 221 -1.51 31.52 1.24
CA GLU A 221 -2.88 32.04 1.41
C GLU A 221 -3.56 31.51 2.69
N LYS A 222 -3.09 30.39 3.23
CA LYS A 222 -3.58 29.82 4.48
C LYS A 222 -2.92 30.41 5.73
N THR A 223 -1.85 31.22 5.58
CA THR A 223 -1.01 31.66 6.71
C THR A 223 -1.79 32.49 7.75
N SER A 224 -2.86 33.20 7.36
CA SER A 224 -3.71 33.97 8.25
C SER A 224 -4.67 33.12 9.12
N GLN A 225 -4.96 31.88 8.71
CA GLN A 225 -5.87 30.98 9.41
C GLN A 225 -5.09 30.10 10.38
N ARG A 226 -5.49 30.01 11.64
CA ARG A 226 -4.88 29.10 12.61
C ARG A 226 -5.46 27.69 12.46
N LEU A 227 -4.60 26.69 12.65
CA LEU A 227 -5.04 25.29 12.76
C LEU A 227 -5.90 25.13 14.01
N THR A 228 -7.04 24.50 13.84
CA THR A 228 -7.91 24.05 14.94
C THR A 228 -7.26 22.91 15.71
N LEU A 229 -7.72 22.64 16.92
CA LEU A 229 -7.29 21.44 17.66
C LEU A 229 -7.69 20.17 16.92
N GLY A 230 -8.89 20.13 16.32
CA GLY A 230 -9.36 19.00 15.52
C GLY A 230 -8.45 18.68 14.33
N GLU A 231 -7.94 19.69 13.61
CA GLU A 231 -6.97 19.49 12.51
C GLU A 231 -5.64 18.94 13.03
N ILE A 232 -5.15 19.42 14.18
CA ILE A 232 -3.90 18.91 14.78
C ILE A 232 -4.08 17.44 15.22
N VAL A 233 -5.19 17.10 15.85
CA VAL A 233 -5.51 15.73 16.25
C VAL A 233 -5.66 14.82 15.02
N ALA A 234 -6.33 15.29 13.97
CA ALA A 234 -6.46 14.53 12.72
C ALA A 234 -5.10 14.28 12.04
N PHE A 235 -4.18 15.25 12.02
CA PHE A 235 -2.80 15.03 11.57
C PHE A 235 -2.10 13.97 12.44
N GLY A 236 -2.29 14.02 13.76
CA GLY A 236 -1.75 13.01 14.68
C GLY A 236 -2.28 11.62 14.39
N GLY A 237 -3.60 11.49 14.19
CA GLY A 237 -4.25 10.22 13.84
C GLY A 237 -3.72 9.64 12.51
N LEU A 238 -3.60 10.48 11.47
CA LEU A 238 -3.04 10.05 10.18
C LEU A 238 -1.56 9.67 10.30
N ALA A 239 -0.76 10.41 11.08
CA ALA A 239 0.66 10.12 11.31
C ALA A 239 0.85 8.78 12.04
N ILE A 240 0.06 8.52 13.09
CA ILE A 240 0.06 7.26 13.83
C ILE A 240 -0.39 6.11 12.91
N ALA A 241 -1.49 6.30 12.18
CA ALA A 241 -1.99 5.30 11.26
C ALA A 241 -0.96 4.92 10.19
N LEU A 242 -0.29 5.92 9.60
CA LEU A 242 0.77 5.71 8.60
C LEU A 242 1.96 4.95 9.18
N SER A 243 2.40 5.34 10.38
CA SER A 243 3.55 4.73 11.06
C SER A 243 3.28 3.27 11.47
N LEU A 244 2.07 2.99 11.95
CA LEU A 244 1.63 1.63 12.33
C LEU A 244 1.29 0.77 11.10
N ALA A 245 0.84 1.39 9.99
CA ALA A 245 0.60 0.66 8.76
C ALA A 245 1.93 0.14 8.16
N LYS A 246 2.94 0.99 8.08
CA LYS A 246 4.28 0.60 7.61
C LYS A 246 5.32 1.64 8.07
N LEU A 247 6.20 1.25 8.96
CA LEU A 247 7.23 2.12 9.55
C LEU A 247 8.08 2.85 8.49
N ALA A 248 8.25 2.26 7.31
CA ALA A 248 8.98 2.85 6.19
C ALA A 248 8.48 4.26 5.80
N TYR A 249 7.22 4.59 6.09
CA TYR A 249 6.63 5.89 5.74
C TYR A 249 6.52 6.86 6.92
N PHE A 250 7.01 6.49 8.10
CA PHE A 250 7.15 7.42 9.21
C PHE A 250 7.84 8.74 8.83
N PRO A 251 8.89 8.76 7.97
CA PRO A 251 9.53 10.02 7.57
C PRO A 251 8.59 11.03 6.90
N LEU A 252 7.44 10.60 6.35
CA LEU A 252 6.43 11.53 5.83
C LEU A 252 5.87 12.47 6.91
N VAL A 253 5.91 12.08 8.18
CA VAL A 253 5.46 12.91 9.31
C VAL A 253 6.27 14.20 9.38
N PHE A 254 7.53 14.21 8.95
CA PHE A 254 8.35 15.42 8.91
C PHE A 254 7.89 16.46 7.88
N LEU A 255 7.00 16.09 6.96
CA LEU A 255 6.34 17.08 6.09
C LEU A 255 5.54 18.12 6.88
N LEU A 256 5.15 17.86 8.12
CA LEU A 256 4.52 18.85 8.99
C LEU A 256 5.37 20.11 9.20
N PHE A 257 6.70 20.03 9.03
CA PHE A 257 7.57 21.20 9.03
C PHE A 257 7.38 22.14 7.83
N LEU A 258 6.61 21.72 6.81
CA LEU A 258 6.17 22.59 5.71
C LEU A 258 5.08 23.57 6.14
N ILE A 259 4.33 23.25 7.18
CA ILE A 259 3.24 24.08 7.67
C ILE A 259 3.85 25.28 8.43
N PRO A 260 3.56 26.53 8.00
CA PRO A 260 4.14 27.71 8.63
C PRO A 260 3.80 27.78 10.13
N ARG A 261 4.79 28.10 10.95
CA ARG A 261 4.62 28.19 12.42
C ARG A 261 3.43 29.08 12.80
N ARG A 262 3.19 30.18 12.06
CA ARG A 262 2.09 31.12 12.30
C ARG A 262 0.72 30.42 12.32
N ARG A 263 0.57 29.33 11.59
CA ARG A 263 -0.65 28.51 11.56
C ARG A 263 -0.96 27.84 12.90
N PHE A 264 0.05 27.55 13.68
CA PHE A 264 -0.12 26.95 15.02
C PHE A 264 -0.37 28.01 16.11
N GLY A 265 -0.07 29.29 15.84
CA GLY A 265 -0.16 30.38 16.79
C GLY A 265 1.12 30.54 17.64
N PRO A 266 1.07 30.49 18.99
CA PRO A 266 2.25 30.68 19.84
C PRO A 266 3.34 29.62 19.57
N ARG A 267 4.63 30.00 19.77
CA ARG A 267 5.79 29.09 19.58
C ARG A 267 5.66 27.80 20.38
N ARG A 268 5.14 27.88 21.62
CA ARG A 268 4.91 26.72 22.48
C ARG A 268 3.93 25.74 21.85
N ARG A 269 2.80 26.22 21.32
CA ARG A 269 1.78 25.36 20.66
C ARG A 269 2.34 24.68 19.42
N TYR A 270 3.16 25.36 18.62
CA TYR A 270 3.83 24.75 17.45
C TYR A 270 4.67 23.54 17.86
N TRP A 271 5.62 23.73 18.81
CA TRP A 271 6.52 22.65 19.21
C TRP A 271 5.79 21.52 19.97
N LEU A 272 4.80 21.88 20.79
CA LEU A 272 3.98 20.86 21.46
C LEU A 272 3.18 20.04 20.45
N SER A 273 2.56 20.66 19.43
CA SER A 273 1.79 19.93 18.43
C SER A 273 2.69 19.01 17.57
N LEU A 274 3.82 19.50 17.06
CA LEU A 274 4.71 18.67 16.28
C LEU A 274 5.36 17.59 17.16
N GLY A 275 5.84 17.97 18.34
CA GLY A 275 6.44 17.04 19.28
C GLY A 275 5.49 15.92 19.72
N SER A 276 4.22 16.25 20.03
CA SER A 276 3.22 15.26 20.41
C SER A 276 2.84 14.32 19.25
N ILE A 277 2.77 14.82 18.01
CA ILE A 277 2.50 13.99 16.84
C ILE A 277 3.67 13.03 16.57
N ILE A 278 4.90 13.55 16.56
CA ILE A 278 6.10 12.73 16.32
C ILE A 278 6.29 11.70 17.45
N LEU A 279 6.25 12.14 18.71
CA LEU A 279 6.41 11.27 19.88
C LEU A 279 5.28 10.25 19.95
N GLY A 280 4.04 10.66 19.72
CA GLY A 280 2.87 9.76 19.70
C GLY A 280 3.01 8.68 18.63
N SER A 281 3.51 9.02 17.45
CA SER A 281 3.78 8.05 16.37
C SER A 281 4.90 7.08 16.77
N LEU A 282 6.00 7.58 17.35
CA LEU A 282 7.11 6.74 17.80
C LEU A 282 6.69 5.82 18.96
N LEU A 283 5.92 6.34 19.92
CA LEU A 283 5.39 5.53 21.03
C LEU A 283 4.46 4.43 20.51
N ALA A 284 3.56 4.76 19.58
CA ALA A 284 2.66 3.78 18.99
C ALA A 284 3.43 2.65 18.28
N VAL A 285 4.46 2.99 17.49
CA VAL A 285 5.34 2.00 16.86
C VAL A 285 6.13 1.21 17.90
N GLY A 286 6.69 1.86 18.92
CA GLY A 286 7.45 1.20 19.99
C GLY A 286 6.61 0.19 20.77
N LEU A 287 5.39 0.58 21.16
CA LEU A 287 4.45 -0.32 21.83
C LEU A 287 4.06 -1.50 20.94
N TRP A 288 3.79 -1.26 19.64
CA TRP A 288 3.50 -2.35 18.72
C TRP A 288 4.72 -3.26 18.51
N SER A 289 5.92 -2.70 18.40
CA SER A 289 7.16 -3.49 18.28
C SER A 289 7.41 -4.37 19.50
N GLN A 290 7.05 -3.91 20.70
CA GLN A 290 7.14 -4.73 21.91
C GLN A 290 6.17 -5.91 21.83
N VAL A 291 4.91 -5.69 21.43
CA VAL A 291 3.95 -6.79 21.21
C VAL A 291 4.47 -7.79 20.17
N VAL A 292 5.03 -7.29 19.06
CA VAL A 292 5.60 -8.15 18.01
C VAL A 292 6.78 -8.96 18.54
N SER A 293 7.65 -8.38 19.37
CA SER A 293 8.83 -9.11 19.90
C SER A 293 8.47 -10.31 20.77
N GLU A 294 7.30 -10.28 21.42
CA GLU A 294 6.82 -11.39 22.25
C GLU A 294 6.29 -12.58 21.43
N ILE A 295 5.82 -12.30 20.21
CA ILE A 295 5.21 -13.32 19.33
C ILE A 295 6.05 -13.63 18.10
N TYR A 296 7.21 -12.97 17.95
CA TYR A 296 8.05 -13.12 16.76
C TYR A 296 8.61 -14.54 16.62
N ILE A 297 8.45 -15.12 15.43
CA ILE A 297 9.06 -16.36 15.00
C ILE A 297 9.81 -16.09 13.70
N PRO A 298 11.13 -16.36 13.59
CA PRO A 298 11.89 -16.16 12.37
C PRO A 298 11.28 -16.95 11.19
N LEU A 299 11.32 -16.40 9.98
CA LEU A 299 10.88 -17.11 8.78
C LEU A 299 11.81 -18.27 8.43
N HIS A 300 13.09 -18.08 8.64
CA HIS A 300 14.13 -19.10 8.56
C HIS A 300 15.03 -19.01 9.78
N PRO A 301 15.53 -20.13 10.33
CA PRO A 301 16.40 -20.12 11.50
C PRO A 301 17.69 -19.28 11.33
N GLU A 302 18.15 -19.15 10.09
CA GLU A 302 19.37 -18.41 9.73
C GLU A 302 19.16 -16.89 9.59
N LEU A 303 17.90 -16.40 9.64
CA LEU A 303 17.57 -14.98 9.55
C LEU A 303 17.61 -14.34 10.93
N SER A 304 18.57 -13.43 11.14
CA SER A 304 18.72 -12.68 12.37
C SER A 304 18.65 -11.16 12.09
N PRO A 305 17.50 -10.52 12.29
CA PRO A 305 17.40 -9.07 12.18
C PRO A 305 18.38 -8.31 13.07
N GLN A 306 18.68 -8.84 14.27
CA GLN A 306 19.63 -8.24 15.20
C GLN A 306 21.05 -8.24 14.63
N ASP A 307 21.51 -9.38 14.11
CA ASP A 307 22.84 -9.48 13.51
C ASP A 307 22.95 -8.64 12.24
N GLN A 308 21.87 -8.55 11.46
CA GLN A 308 21.81 -7.68 10.28
C GLN A 308 21.92 -6.19 10.67
N ILE A 309 21.26 -5.75 11.75
CA ILE A 309 21.43 -4.40 12.29
C ILE A 309 22.88 -4.15 12.70
N HIS A 310 23.47 -5.07 13.46
CA HIS A 310 24.88 -4.97 13.88
C HIS A 310 25.82 -4.92 12.68
N TYR A 311 25.55 -5.72 11.63
CA TYR A 311 26.33 -5.70 10.40
C TYR A 311 26.25 -4.32 9.71
N VAL A 312 25.06 -3.76 9.53
CA VAL A 312 24.85 -2.45 8.91
C VAL A 312 25.56 -1.33 9.68
N LEU A 313 25.48 -1.37 11.03
CA LEU A 313 26.13 -0.36 11.88
C LEU A 313 27.67 -0.47 11.84
N ARG A 314 28.21 -1.68 11.72
CA ARG A 314 29.67 -1.90 11.63
C ARG A 314 30.23 -1.67 10.23
N HIS A 315 29.39 -1.85 9.19
CA HIS A 315 29.80 -1.78 7.80
C HIS A 315 28.94 -0.81 6.96
N PRO A 316 28.80 0.48 7.35
CA PRO A 316 27.87 1.42 6.71
C PRO A 316 28.19 1.64 5.21
N LEU A 317 29.46 1.63 4.82
CA LEU A 317 29.84 1.77 3.41
C LEU A 317 29.44 0.55 2.56
N GLN A 318 29.48 -0.65 3.15
CA GLN A 318 29.03 -1.87 2.47
C GLN A 318 27.50 -1.83 2.29
N PHE A 319 26.76 -1.32 3.27
CA PHE A 319 25.31 -1.13 3.13
C PHE A 319 24.97 -0.12 2.02
N VAL A 320 25.71 1.01 1.92
CA VAL A 320 25.55 1.95 0.81
C VAL A 320 25.85 1.27 -0.55
N ALA A 321 26.89 0.45 -0.63
CA ALA A 321 27.20 -0.34 -1.81
C ALA A 321 26.08 -1.35 -2.14
N THR A 322 25.49 -1.99 -1.13
CA THR A 322 24.32 -2.88 -1.29
C THR A 322 23.11 -2.14 -1.83
N LEU A 323 22.81 -0.94 -1.34
CA LEU A 323 21.76 -0.07 -1.91
C LEU A 323 22.02 0.24 -3.40
N GLY A 324 23.26 0.60 -3.74
CA GLY A 324 23.66 0.87 -5.13
C GLY A 324 23.53 -0.36 -6.02
N ARG A 325 24.03 -1.53 -5.60
CA ARG A 325 23.91 -2.79 -6.35
C ARG A 325 22.44 -3.18 -6.54
N THR A 326 21.61 -3.04 -5.49
CA THR A 326 20.16 -3.30 -5.57
C THR A 326 19.49 -2.38 -6.58
N ALA A 327 19.78 -1.09 -6.55
CA ALA A 327 19.21 -0.13 -7.49
C ALA A 327 19.61 -0.45 -8.94
N ILE A 328 20.84 -0.85 -9.19
CA ILE A 328 21.32 -1.21 -10.54
C ILE A 328 20.70 -2.52 -10.99
N SER A 329 20.70 -3.56 -10.17
CA SER A 329 20.25 -4.91 -10.56
C SER A 329 18.73 -5.06 -10.61
N GLN A 330 18.00 -4.42 -9.70
CA GLN A 330 16.54 -4.59 -9.56
C GLN A 330 15.73 -3.37 -9.99
N GLY A 331 16.35 -2.19 -10.17
CA GLY A 331 15.64 -0.93 -10.43
C GLY A 331 14.71 -0.99 -11.65
N GLY A 332 15.12 -1.65 -12.72
CA GLY A 332 14.28 -1.86 -13.91
C GLY A 332 13.03 -2.68 -13.60
N GLU A 333 13.17 -3.76 -12.84
CA GLU A 333 12.05 -4.63 -12.47
C GLU A 333 11.12 -3.92 -11.44
N LEU A 334 11.68 -3.21 -10.48
CA LEU A 334 10.90 -2.38 -9.55
C LEU A 334 10.09 -1.31 -10.29
N ALA A 335 10.65 -0.69 -11.32
CA ALA A 335 9.94 0.27 -12.16
C ALA A 335 8.80 -0.39 -12.96
N ARG A 336 9.01 -1.62 -13.49
CA ARG A 336 7.94 -2.39 -14.15
C ARG A 336 6.82 -2.73 -13.16
N GLN A 337 7.16 -3.23 -11.98
CA GLN A 337 6.22 -3.59 -10.92
C GLN A 337 5.44 -2.38 -10.40
N PHE A 338 6.03 -1.19 -10.37
CA PHE A 338 5.35 0.04 -9.97
C PHE A 338 4.16 0.37 -10.88
N ILE A 339 4.27 0.13 -12.18
CA ILE A 339 3.19 0.36 -13.14
C ILE A 339 2.27 -0.86 -13.23
N GLY A 340 2.83 -2.08 -13.44
CA GLY A 340 1.98 -3.22 -13.70
C GLY A 340 2.73 -4.53 -13.96
N VAL A 341 3.14 -5.19 -12.88
CA VAL A 341 3.37 -6.63 -12.86
C VAL A 341 2.38 -7.17 -11.84
N LEU A 342 1.24 -7.63 -12.34
CA LEU A 342 0.06 -7.99 -11.54
C LEU A 342 0.12 -9.45 -11.07
N GLY A 343 -1.00 -9.95 -10.53
CA GLY A 343 -1.04 -11.31 -9.98
C GLY A 343 -0.06 -11.44 -8.80
N TRP A 344 0.60 -12.56 -8.69
CA TRP A 344 1.68 -12.80 -7.74
C TRP A 344 3.03 -12.28 -8.26
N LEU A 345 3.03 -11.15 -8.96
CA LEU A 345 4.15 -10.61 -9.75
C LEU A 345 4.52 -11.52 -10.93
N ASP A 346 3.55 -12.24 -11.45
CA ASP A 346 3.66 -13.21 -12.54
C ASP A 346 2.87 -12.80 -13.80
N THR A 347 2.18 -11.67 -13.74
CA THR A 347 1.31 -11.16 -14.82
C THR A 347 1.78 -9.78 -15.27
N PRO A 348 2.88 -9.69 -16.04
CA PRO A 348 3.38 -8.41 -16.53
C PRO A 348 2.46 -7.83 -17.59
N LEU A 349 2.22 -6.52 -17.53
CA LEU A 349 1.57 -5.78 -18.59
C LEU A 349 2.52 -5.60 -19.80
N PRO A 350 1.98 -5.36 -21.01
CA PRO A 350 2.81 -5.12 -22.18
C PRO A 350 3.85 -4.03 -21.95
N GLN A 351 5.08 -4.26 -22.37
CA GLN A 351 6.20 -3.33 -22.16
C GLN A 351 5.92 -1.93 -22.71
N GLY A 352 5.24 -1.84 -23.86
CA GLY A 352 4.85 -0.56 -24.44
C GLY A 352 3.91 0.25 -23.52
N LEU A 353 2.99 -0.41 -22.81
CA LEU A 353 2.13 0.25 -21.82
C LEU A 353 2.94 0.74 -20.64
N ILE A 354 3.86 -0.07 -20.11
CA ILE A 354 4.70 0.31 -18.96
C ILE A 354 5.55 1.54 -19.30
N VAL A 355 6.23 1.52 -20.45
CA VAL A 355 7.09 2.62 -20.89
C VAL A 355 6.29 3.89 -21.18
N SER A 356 5.15 3.78 -21.88
CA SER A 356 4.29 4.94 -22.17
C SER A 356 3.68 5.54 -20.90
N TYR A 357 3.36 4.70 -19.90
CA TYR A 357 2.85 5.19 -18.61
C TYR A 357 3.91 5.96 -17.82
N TRP A 358 5.16 5.47 -17.80
CA TRP A 358 6.28 6.24 -17.25
C TRP A 358 6.50 7.54 -18.00
N GLY A 359 6.39 7.54 -19.34
CA GLY A 359 6.40 8.76 -20.16
C GLY A 359 5.32 9.75 -19.76
N LEU A 360 4.08 9.27 -19.53
CA LEU A 360 2.98 10.11 -19.05
C LEU A 360 3.26 10.70 -17.66
N LEU A 361 3.74 9.89 -16.70
CA LEU A 361 4.08 10.37 -15.36
C LEU A 361 5.19 11.42 -15.40
N ALA A 362 6.24 11.17 -16.17
CA ALA A 362 7.33 12.13 -16.38
C ALA A 362 6.82 13.42 -17.03
N TRP A 363 5.98 13.32 -18.05
CA TRP A 363 5.35 14.48 -18.67
C TRP A 363 4.57 15.31 -17.65
N LEU A 364 3.68 14.68 -16.88
CA LEU A 364 2.87 15.37 -15.87
C LEU A 364 3.74 15.98 -14.77
N ALA A 365 4.83 15.32 -14.38
CA ALA A 365 5.78 15.84 -13.39
C ALA A 365 6.53 17.08 -13.87
N LEU A 366 6.75 17.22 -15.19
CA LEU A 366 7.45 18.35 -15.79
C LEU A 366 6.53 19.53 -16.14
N VAL A 367 5.19 19.33 -16.17
CA VAL A 367 4.24 20.43 -16.45
C VAL A 367 4.36 21.49 -15.36
N PRO A 368 4.70 22.75 -15.73
CA PRO A 368 4.88 23.82 -14.76
C PRO A 368 3.55 24.14 -14.05
N PRO A 369 3.58 24.33 -12.73
CA PRO A 369 2.43 24.83 -12.00
C PRO A 369 2.16 26.30 -12.40
N THR A 370 1.01 26.81 -11.98
CA THR A 370 0.74 28.24 -12.09
C THR A 370 1.70 29.00 -11.13
N PRO A 371 2.09 30.25 -11.42
CA PRO A 371 3.02 31.00 -10.57
C PRO A 371 2.65 31.07 -9.09
N SER A 372 1.35 31.09 -8.78
CA SER A 372 0.83 31.05 -7.40
C SER A 372 0.99 29.69 -6.69
N GLN A 373 1.43 28.67 -7.40
CA GLN A 373 1.56 27.28 -6.90
C GLN A 373 3.02 26.82 -6.79
N ASP A 374 3.98 27.73 -7.01
CA ASP A 374 5.40 27.37 -6.96
C ASP A 374 5.84 26.97 -5.55
N LEU A 375 6.54 25.83 -5.46
CA LEU A 375 7.21 25.40 -4.23
C LEU A 375 8.50 26.18 -4.03
N THR A 376 8.71 26.70 -2.83
CA THR A 376 9.99 27.28 -2.44
C THR A 376 11.10 26.23 -2.40
N GLY A 377 12.36 26.64 -2.51
CA GLY A 377 13.50 25.72 -2.38
C GLY A 377 13.50 24.95 -1.07
N ARG A 378 13.07 25.58 0.04
CA ARG A 378 12.92 24.93 1.34
C ARG A 378 11.84 23.83 1.30
N GLN A 379 10.70 24.08 0.67
CA GLN A 379 9.64 23.09 0.55
C GLN A 379 10.09 21.89 -0.28
N ARG A 380 10.78 22.13 -1.40
CA ARG A 380 11.38 21.04 -2.20
C ARG A 380 12.39 20.23 -1.41
N GLY A 381 13.24 20.89 -0.61
CA GLY A 381 14.17 20.21 0.28
C GLY A 381 13.46 19.24 1.22
N TRP A 382 12.37 19.67 1.87
CA TRP A 382 11.59 18.80 2.74
C TRP A 382 10.91 17.64 1.99
N LEU A 383 10.37 17.86 0.78
CA LEU A 383 9.81 16.78 -0.04
C LEU A 383 10.90 15.77 -0.41
N ALA A 384 12.07 16.23 -0.82
CA ALA A 384 13.20 15.34 -1.16
C ALA A 384 13.69 14.56 0.05
N ILE A 385 13.86 15.23 1.21
CA ILE A 385 14.28 14.56 2.46
C ILE A 385 13.25 13.49 2.86
N ALA A 386 11.96 13.82 2.85
CA ALA A 386 10.91 12.87 3.21
C ALA A 386 10.87 11.66 2.25
N ALA A 387 11.03 11.88 0.95
CA ALA A 387 11.08 10.81 -0.04
C ALA A 387 12.33 9.93 0.14
N LEU A 388 13.52 10.52 0.20
CA LEU A 388 14.78 9.80 0.32
C LEU A 388 14.88 9.04 1.65
N SER A 389 14.48 9.65 2.76
CA SER A 389 14.47 8.96 4.05
C SER A 389 13.44 7.82 4.09
N SER A 390 12.27 7.97 3.47
CA SER A 390 11.32 6.86 3.35
C SER A 390 11.87 5.71 2.50
N ILE A 391 12.55 6.00 1.38
CA ILE A 391 13.24 4.98 0.58
C ILE A 391 14.32 4.28 1.40
N LEU A 392 15.15 5.04 2.12
CA LEU A 392 16.22 4.49 2.95
C LEU A 392 15.66 3.56 4.03
N VAL A 393 14.63 4.01 4.77
CA VAL A 393 13.99 3.19 5.81
C VAL A 393 13.34 1.96 5.19
N LEU A 394 12.66 2.09 4.03
CA LEU A 394 12.07 0.95 3.31
C LEU A 394 13.12 -0.10 2.95
N CYS A 395 14.23 0.32 2.35
CA CYS A 395 15.33 -0.57 1.99
C CYS A 395 15.99 -1.19 3.24
N SER A 396 16.18 -0.42 4.31
CA SER A 396 16.74 -0.92 5.56
C SER A 396 15.85 -1.99 6.19
N LEU A 397 14.53 -1.75 6.26
CA LEU A 397 13.59 -2.72 6.81
C LEU A 397 13.49 -3.98 5.94
N ALA A 398 13.52 -3.85 4.61
CA ALA A 398 13.56 -5.02 3.72
C ALA A 398 14.85 -5.82 3.92
N TYR A 399 15.99 -5.16 4.15
CA TYR A 399 17.27 -5.82 4.36
C TYR A 399 17.32 -6.65 5.64
N LEU A 400 16.50 -6.33 6.65
CA LEU A 400 16.41 -7.14 7.88
C LEU A 400 15.84 -8.56 7.65
N TRP A 401 15.18 -8.79 6.52
CA TRP A 401 14.63 -10.08 6.12
C TRP A 401 15.53 -10.85 5.14
N ASN A 402 16.80 -10.43 5.03
CA ASN A 402 17.80 -11.07 4.18
C ASN A 402 18.90 -11.71 5.07
N PHE A 403 19.72 -12.58 4.49
CA PHE A 403 20.89 -13.11 5.20
C PHE A 403 21.88 -11.98 5.53
N VAL A 404 22.60 -12.16 6.64
CA VAL A 404 23.52 -11.13 7.12
C VAL A 404 24.59 -10.85 6.08
N GLY A 405 24.66 -9.61 5.65
CA GLY A 405 25.66 -9.16 4.68
C GLY A 405 25.35 -9.46 3.21
N ASP A 406 24.13 -9.87 2.87
CA ASP A 406 23.72 -10.10 1.48
C ASP A 406 24.09 -8.91 0.59
N PRO A 407 24.62 -9.16 -0.63
CA PRO A 407 25.10 -8.12 -1.53
C PRO A 407 23.96 -7.32 -2.19
N ILE A 408 22.72 -7.82 -2.16
CA ILE A 408 21.53 -7.24 -2.78
C ILE A 408 20.36 -7.39 -1.81
N ILE A 409 19.48 -6.41 -1.75
CA ILE A 409 18.27 -6.46 -0.91
C ILE A 409 17.19 -7.25 -1.64
N GLY A 410 16.86 -8.43 -1.12
CA GLY A 410 15.74 -9.23 -1.59
C GLY A 410 14.39 -8.74 -1.06
N GLY A 411 13.29 -9.16 -1.73
CA GLY A 411 11.93 -8.89 -1.26
C GLY A 411 11.40 -7.48 -1.48
N LEU A 412 12.19 -6.57 -2.08
CA LEU A 412 11.69 -5.26 -2.51
C LEU A 412 10.70 -5.42 -3.67
N GLN A 413 9.64 -4.62 -3.64
CA GLN A 413 8.62 -4.62 -4.69
C GLN A 413 8.30 -3.19 -5.14
N GLY A 414 8.06 -3.01 -6.44
CA GLY A 414 7.78 -1.69 -7.02
C GLY A 414 6.58 -0.99 -6.40
N ARG A 415 5.56 -1.74 -5.97
CA ARG A 415 4.37 -1.19 -5.27
C ARG A 415 4.69 -0.46 -3.96
N TYR A 416 5.80 -0.78 -3.31
CA TYR A 416 6.20 -0.10 -2.07
C TYR A 416 6.63 1.35 -2.28
N PHE A 417 6.80 1.80 -3.52
CA PHE A 417 7.13 3.19 -3.84
C PHE A 417 5.89 4.05 -4.12
N ILE A 418 4.68 3.46 -4.19
CA ILE A 418 3.43 4.19 -4.46
C ILE A 418 3.15 5.28 -3.42
N PRO A 419 3.28 5.04 -2.08
CA PRO A 419 2.98 6.07 -1.07
C PRO A 419 3.80 7.35 -1.20
N ILE A 420 5.04 7.25 -1.69
CA ILE A 420 5.96 8.38 -1.84
C ILE A 420 5.98 8.96 -3.26
N ALA A 421 5.31 8.32 -4.21
CA ALA A 421 5.30 8.74 -5.60
C ALA A 421 4.82 10.19 -5.82
N PRO A 422 3.81 10.72 -5.08
CA PRO A 422 3.45 12.14 -5.19
C PRO A 422 4.60 13.08 -4.86
N LEU A 423 5.45 12.77 -3.86
CA LEU A 423 6.60 13.60 -3.51
C LEU A 423 7.60 13.63 -4.66
N VAL A 424 7.97 12.45 -5.17
CA VAL A 424 8.93 12.32 -6.27
C VAL A 424 8.43 13.03 -7.52
N GLY A 425 7.15 12.85 -7.88
CA GLY A 425 6.54 13.47 -9.05
C GLY A 425 6.40 15.00 -8.96
N LEU A 426 6.36 15.57 -7.76
CA LEU A 426 6.29 17.02 -7.56
C LEU A 426 7.67 17.72 -7.56
N LEU A 427 8.78 17.01 -7.38
CA LEU A 427 10.11 17.61 -7.35
C LEU A 427 10.53 18.29 -8.65
N PRO A 428 10.29 17.71 -9.85
CA PRO A 428 10.73 18.29 -11.13
C PRO A 428 9.87 19.49 -11.58
N SER A 429 8.59 19.55 -11.20
CA SER A 429 7.56 20.46 -11.75
C SER A 429 7.87 21.95 -11.64
N GLN A 430 8.94 22.32 -10.97
CA GLN A 430 9.24 23.70 -10.53
C GLN A 430 10.50 24.30 -11.18
N ARG A 431 11.09 23.64 -12.20
CA ARG A 431 12.28 24.15 -12.89
C ARG A 431 11.94 24.82 -14.23
N PRO A 432 12.82 25.63 -14.82
CA PRO A 432 12.52 26.53 -15.95
C PRO A 432 12.24 25.85 -17.29
N TRP A 433 11.86 24.56 -17.29
CA TRP A 433 11.31 23.88 -18.46
C TRP A 433 9.89 24.40 -18.78
N ARG A 434 9.78 25.74 -18.87
CA ARG A 434 8.52 26.47 -19.07
C ARG A 434 7.80 26.16 -20.40
N THR A 435 8.32 25.24 -21.19
CA THR A 435 7.83 24.93 -22.53
C THR A 435 7.05 23.63 -22.64
N VAL A 436 6.89 22.85 -21.52
CA VAL A 436 6.10 21.63 -21.59
C VAL A 436 4.61 21.97 -21.70
N PRO A 437 3.97 21.70 -22.82
CA PRO A 437 2.55 22.04 -23.01
C PRO A 437 1.69 21.18 -22.09
N LYS A 438 0.56 21.75 -21.64
CA LYS A 438 -0.44 20.98 -20.88
C LYS A 438 -1.14 20.03 -21.82
N LEU A 439 -1.19 18.75 -21.46
CA LEU A 439 -2.03 17.78 -22.17
C LEU A 439 -3.52 18.17 -22.01
N PRO A 440 -4.30 18.13 -23.08
CA PRO A 440 -5.74 18.26 -22.97
C PRO A 440 -6.31 17.17 -22.03
N PRO A 441 -7.15 17.51 -21.04
CA PRO A 441 -7.65 16.54 -20.08
C PRO A 441 -8.35 15.32 -20.71
N TRP A 442 -8.97 15.48 -21.85
CA TRP A 442 -9.64 14.38 -22.56
C TRP A 442 -8.65 13.36 -23.13
N LEU A 443 -7.45 13.79 -23.58
CA LEU A 443 -6.40 12.86 -24.01
C LEU A 443 -5.86 12.05 -22.84
N LEU A 444 -5.64 12.71 -21.70
CA LEU A 444 -5.21 12.02 -20.48
C LEU A 444 -6.26 10.99 -20.04
N VAL A 445 -7.53 11.38 -20.00
CA VAL A 445 -8.63 10.48 -19.65
C VAL A 445 -8.72 9.31 -20.63
N GLY A 446 -8.63 9.59 -21.94
CA GLY A 446 -8.60 8.54 -22.97
C GLY A 446 -7.46 7.56 -22.77
N TYR A 447 -6.24 8.05 -22.49
CA TYR A 447 -5.09 7.19 -22.22
C TYR A 447 -5.30 6.31 -20.97
N LEU A 448 -5.82 6.88 -19.88
CA LEU A 448 -6.07 6.13 -18.64
C LEU A 448 -7.14 5.04 -18.84
N LEU A 449 -8.20 5.33 -19.61
CA LEU A 449 -9.21 4.34 -19.96
C LEU A 449 -8.63 3.21 -20.80
N VAL A 450 -7.83 3.52 -21.83
CA VAL A 450 -7.17 2.50 -22.66
C VAL A 450 -6.20 1.66 -21.82
N SER A 451 -5.41 2.29 -20.95
CA SER A 451 -4.48 1.60 -20.05
C SER A 451 -5.19 0.59 -19.14
N LEU A 452 -6.29 1.00 -18.49
CA LEU A 452 -7.05 0.12 -17.59
C LEU A 452 -7.84 -0.93 -18.34
N SER A 453 -8.36 -0.63 -19.55
CA SER A 453 -9.01 -1.63 -20.40
C SER A 453 -8.03 -2.71 -20.86
N LEU A 454 -6.82 -2.31 -21.26
CA LEU A 454 -5.77 -3.26 -21.61
C LEU A 454 -5.33 -4.09 -20.39
N THR A 455 -5.25 -3.47 -19.22
CA THR A 455 -4.98 -4.17 -17.96
C THR A 455 -6.04 -5.24 -17.67
N THR A 456 -7.31 -4.87 -17.81
CA THR A 456 -8.45 -5.79 -17.64
C THR A 456 -8.37 -6.94 -18.63
N TRP A 457 -8.07 -6.64 -19.90
CA TRP A 457 -7.90 -7.67 -20.93
C TRP A 457 -6.75 -8.63 -20.61
N VAL A 458 -5.59 -8.14 -20.17
CA VAL A 458 -4.45 -8.98 -19.76
C VAL A 458 -4.85 -9.94 -18.63
N LEU A 459 -5.58 -9.45 -17.62
CA LEU A 459 -6.05 -10.30 -16.52
C LEU A 459 -7.08 -11.34 -16.99
N VAL A 460 -7.98 -10.99 -17.94
CA VAL A 460 -8.90 -11.96 -18.54
C VAL A 460 -8.11 -13.05 -19.26
N GLN A 461 -7.14 -12.67 -20.08
CA GLN A 461 -6.29 -13.65 -20.80
C GLN A 461 -5.48 -14.52 -19.83
N ARG A 462 -4.93 -13.92 -18.77
CA ARG A 462 -4.14 -14.66 -17.76
C ARG A 462 -4.95 -15.68 -17.00
N TYR A 463 -6.16 -15.35 -16.59
CA TYR A 463 -6.92 -16.21 -15.69
C TYR A 463 -8.03 -17.01 -16.36
N TYR A 464 -8.56 -16.57 -17.48
CA TYR A 464 -9.74 -17.14 -18.13
C TYR A 464 -9.59 -17.36 -19.63
N GLY A 465 -8.50 -16.91 -20.24
CA GLY A 465 -8.25 -17.07 -21.67
C GLY A 465 -7.98 -18.53 -22.06
N PRO A 466 -8.00 -18.86 -23.35
CA PRO A 466 -7.61 -20.20 -23.81
C PRO A 466 -6.14 -20.48 -23.42
N VAL A 467 -5.86 -21.76 -23.16
CA VAL A 467 -4.49 -22.26 -22.89
C VAL A 467 -3.71 -22.35 -24.18
#